data_1682d6f6d22436571e83ca877a63182f
#
_entry.id   1682d6f6d22436571e83ca877a63182f
#
_cell.length_a   1.000
_cell.length_b   1.000
_cell.length_c   1.000
_cell.angle_alpha   90.00
_cell.angle_beta   90.00
_cell.angle_gamma   90.00
#
_symmetry.space_group_name_H-M   'P 1'
#
loop_
_entity.id
_entity.type
_entity.pdbx_description
1 polymer ?
#
loop_
_entity_poly.entity_id
_entity_poly.type
_entity_poly.pdbx_seq_one_letter_code
_entity_poly.pdbx_strand_id
1 'polypeptide(L)'
;MSTEIDYINHVVIGVGINVNTETFPEEIADKATSLRIEIGEVQKRAPIVAEIMSEFEKCYEEFEKQEDLSFIQGEYNKLLVNCGKDVCILGAKESYQAHALGINETGELIVRREDGSKETVYAGEVSVRGVYGYV
;
A
#
# COMPACT_ATOMS: atom_id res chain seq x y z
N MET A 1 27.21 12.47 -22.77
CA MET A 1 26.49 11.56 -21.87
C MET A 1 26.38 12.28 -20.53
N SER A 2 25.27 12.98 -20.27
CA SER A 2 25.05 13.60 -18.96
C SER A 2 24.34 12.56 -18.09
N THR A 3 25.01 12.08 -17.09
CA THR A 3 24.42 11.32 -15.99
C THR A 3 23.68 12.33 -15.13
N GLU A 4 22.38 12.47 -15.34
CA GLU A 4 21.51 13.11 -14.35
C GLU A 4 21.42 12.13 -13.18
N ILE A 5 22.06 12.49 -12.09
CA ILE A 5 21.81 11.87 -10.79
C ILE A 5 20.46 12.41 -10.37
N ASP A 6 19.44 11.57 -10.40
CA ASP A 6 18.09 11.93 -9.92
C ASP A 6 18.16 12.17 -8.41
N TYR A 7 18.35 13.43 -8.03
CA TYR A 7 18.22 13.86 -6.65
C TYR A 7 16.74 13.99 -6.30
N ILE A 8 16.24 13.12 -5.43
CA ILE A 8 14.94 13.29 -4.80
C ILE A 8 15.09 14.40 -3.76
N ASN A 9 14.63 15.60 -4.08
CA ASN A 9 14.71 16.74 -3.16
C ASN A 9 13.66 16.65 -2.03
N HIS A 10 12.50 16.08 -2.29
CA HIS A 10 11.43 15.88 -1.30
C HIS A 10 10.44 14.83 -1.79
N VAL A 11 9.77 14.20 -0.83
CA VAL A 11 8.65 13.28 -1.05
C VAL A 11 7.42 13.85 -0.37
N VAL A 12 6.28 13.85 -1.06
CA VAL A 12 4.99 14.22 -0.49
C VAL A 12 4.15 12.96 -0.31
N ILE A 13 3.76 12.70 0.92
CA ILE A 13 2.90 11.57 1.27
C ILE A 13 1.49 12.09 1.56
N GLY A 14 0.50 11.58 0.83
CA GLY A 14 -0.91 11.90 1.03
C GLY A 14 -1.67 10.72 1.63
N VAL A 15 -2.37 10.96 2.76
CA VAL A 15 -3.24 9.96 3.39
C VAL A 15 -4.68 10.42 3.27
N GLY A 16 -5.53 9.63 2.60
CA GLY A 16 -6.96 9.90 2.44
C GLY A 16 -7.81 8.92 3.27
N ILE A 17 -8.62 9.46 4.19
CA ILE A 17 -9.53 8.66 5.02
C ILE A 17 -10.93 9.25 4.98
N ASN A 18 -11.92 8.42 4.66
CA ASN A 18 -13.33 8.78 4.80
C ASN A 18 -13.71 8.72 6.29
N VAL A 19 -13.79 9.86 6.95
CA VAL A 19 -14.06 9.88 8.40
C VAL A 19 -15.56 9.88 8.70
N ASN A 20 -16.30 10.85 8.16
CA ASN A 20 -17.72 11.05 8.52
C ASN A 20 -18.67 10.99 7.32
N THR A 21 -18.26 10.41 6.21
CA THR A 21 -19.13 10.16 5.06
C THR A 21 -20.21 9.16 5.46
N GLU A 22 -21.48 9.49 5.22
CA GLU A 22 -22.62 8.64 5.61
C GLU A 22 -23.04 7.70 4.48
N THR A 23 -22.92 8.17 3.25
CA THR A 23 -23.34 7.43 2.06
C THR A 23 -22.32 7.64 0.95
N PHE A 24 -22.20 6.67 0.09
CA PHE A 24 -21.34 6.70 -1.10
C PHE A 24 -22.19 6.60 -2.36
N PRO A 25 -21.72 7.12 -3.51
CA PRO A 25 -22.34 6.88 -4.80
C PRO A 25 -22.56 5.37 -5.05
N GLU A 26 -23.65 5.03 -5.75
CA GLU A 26 -24.05 3.64 -5.98
C GLU A 26 -22.94 2.79 -6.62
N GLU A 27 -22.12 3.41 -7.47
CA GLU A 27 -21.03 2.75 -8.21
C GLU A 27 -19.89 2.25 -7.30
N ILE A 28 -19.78 2.79 -6.09
CA ILE A 28 -18.72 2.45 -5.14
C ILE A 28 -19.25 2.06 -3.76
N ALA A 29 -20.57 2.07 -3.56
CA ALA A 29 -21.19 1.84 -2.24
C ALA A 29 -20.87 0.45 -1.65
N ASP A 30 -20.60 -0.53 -2.49
CA ASP A 30 -20.22 -1.89 -2.11
C ASP A 30 -18.73 -2.05 -1.74
N LYS A 31 -17.91 -1.02 -2.01
CA LYS A 31 -16.45 -1.05 -1.84
C LYS A 31 -15.92 0.04 -0.93
N ALA A 32 -16.69 1.12 -0.75
CA ALA A 32 -16.28 2.26 0.04
C ALA A 32 -16.95 2.26 1.41
N THR A 33 -16.20 2.62 2.43
CA THR A 33 -16.71 2.82 3.78
C THR A 33 -16.11 4.05 4.44
N SER A 34 -16.57 4.39 5.63
CA SER A 34 -16.03 5.46 6.46
C SER A 34 -15.96 5.02 7.92
N LEU A 35 -15.15 5.70 8.71
CA LEU A 35 -15.09 5.44 10.16
C LEU A 35 -16.46 5.60 10.83
N ARG A 36 -17.26 6.57 10.38
CA ARG A 36 -18.62 6.75 10.90
C ARG A 36 -19.53 5.55 10.62
N ILE A 37 -19.45 4.95 9.44
CA ILE A 37 -20.24 3.77 9.07
C ILE A 37 -19.81 2.57 9.91
N GLU A 38 -18.50 2.34 10.03
CA GLU A 38 -17.94 1.18 10.75
C GLU A 38 -18.16 1.26 12.27
N ILE A 39 -18.03 2.46 12.85
CA ILE A 39 -18.12 2.68 14.30
C ILE A 39 -19.57 3.01 14.74
N GLY A 40 -20.39 3.52 13.83
CA GLY A 40 -21.78 3.92 14.09
C GLY A 40 -21.95 5.33 14.65
N GLU A 41 -20.88 6.11 14.79
CA GLU A 41 -20.95 7.48 15.34
C GLU A 41 -19.98 8.45 14.68
N VAL A 42 -20.28 9.74 14.81
CA VAL A 42 -19.42 10.82 14.26
C VAL A 42 -18.07 10.84 14.97
N GLN A 43 -17.00 10.81 14.18
CA GLN A 43 -15.64 10.82 14.67
C GLN A 43 -15.00 12.22 14.59
N LYS A 44 -14.18 12.56 15.60
CA LYS A 44 -13.39 13.79 15.62
C LYS A 44 -12.15 13.61 14.74
N ARG A 45 -11.95 14.49 13.75
CA ARG A 45 -10.83 14.39 12.81
C ARG A 45 -9.48 14.72 13.45
N ALA A 46 -9.42 15.71 14.36
CA ALA A 46 -8.16 16.18 14.92
C ALA A 46 -7.36 15.08 15.67
N PRO A 47 -7.97 14.25 16.54
CA PRO A 47 -7.24 13.13 17.16
C PRO A 47 -6.72 12.12 16.15
N ILE A 48 -7.48 11.83 15.09
CA ILE A 48 -7.06 10.88 14.04
C ILE A 48 -5.82 11.41 13.33
N VAL A 49 -5.81 12.69 12.95
CA VAL A 49 -4.65 13.32 12.32
C VAL A 49 -3.44 13.31 13.24
N ALA A 50 -3.65 13.65 14.52
CA ALA A 50 -2.57 13.65 15.51
C ALA A 50 -1.95 12.26 15.70
N GLU A 51 -2.77 11.21 15.77
CA GLU A 51 -2.29 9.83 15.90
C GLU A 51 -1.53 9.37 14.66
N ILE A 52 -2.05 9.64 13.46
CA ILE A 52 -1.36 9.32 12.20
C ILE A 52 0.01 9.99 12.15
N MET A 53 0.10 11.27 12.52
CA MET A 53 1.37 11.98 12.51
C MET A 53 2.35 11.45 13.56
N SER A 54 1.85 11.09 14.75
CA SER A 54 2.68 10.49 15.80
C SER A 54 3.24 9.11 15.40
N GLU A 55 2.42 8.26 14.80
CA GLU A 55 2.86 6.96 14.31
C GLU A 55 3.81 7.08 13.12
N PHE A 56 3.53 8.03 12.21
CA PHE A 56 4.43 8.31 11.10
C PHE A 56 5.81 8.78 11.59
N GLU A 57 5.87 9.68 12.57
CA GLU A 57 7.13 10.17 13.14
C GLU A 57 7.97 9.01 13.70
N LYS A 58 7.36 8.12 14.49
CA LYS A 58 8.04 6.92 15.01
C LYS A 58 8.60 6.01 13.91
N CYS A 59 7.78 5.73 12.90
CA CYS A 59 8.20 4.93 11.74
C CYS A 59 9.33 5.60 10.97
N TYR A 60 9.25 6.92 10.80
CA TYR A 60 10.26 7.68 10.08
C TYR A 60 11.60 7.69 10.81
N GLU A 61 11.60 7.87 12.14
CA GLU A 61 12.81 7.79 12.98
C GLU A 61 13.48 6.40 12.88
N GLU A 62 12.70 5.32 12.84
CA GLU A 62 13.26 3.98 12.65
C GLU A 62 13.80 3.79 11.23
N PHE A 63 13.10 4.31 10.22
CA PHE A 63 13.58 4.30 8.84
C PHE A 63 14.91 5.05 8.68
N GLU A 64 15.07 6.22 9.30
CA GLU A 64 16.32 6.98 9.26
C GLU A 64 17.51 6.22 9.91
N LYS A 65 17.24 5.36 10.89
CA LYS A 65 18.27 4.54 11.56
C LYS A 65 18.67 3.31 10.78
N GLN A 66 17.69 2.67 10.11
CA GLN A 66 17.89 1.38 9.45
C GLN A 66 18.10 1.52 7.95
N GLU A 67 17.65 2.65 7.36
CA GLU A 67 17.67 2.94 5.92
C GLU A 67 16.89 1.94 5.06
N ASP A 68 16.01 1.13 5.71
CA ASP A 68 15.13 0.17 5.06
C ASP A 68 13.80 0.02 5.84
N LEU A 69 12.91 -0.86 5.37
CA LEU A 69 11.59 -1.11 5.96
C LEU A 69 11.50 -2.42 6.76
N SER A 70 12.63 -3.03 7.11
CA SER A 70 12.67 -4.33 7.81
C SER A 70 11.93 -4.29 9.15
N PHE A 71 11.98 -3.16 9.86
CA PHE A 71 11.31 -2.94 11.15
C PHE A 71 9.78 -3.05 11.07
N ILE A 72 9.17 -2.68 9.93
CA ILE A 72 7.71 -2.68 9.74
C ILE A 72 7.22 -3.80 8.80
N GLN A 73 8.11 -4.44 8.04
CA GLN A 73 7.79 -5.42 7.00
C GLN A 73 6.83 -6.51 7.49
N GLY A 74 7.09 -7.06 8.67
CA GLY A 74 6.28 -8.14 9.23
C GLY A 74 4.84 -7.72 9.55
N GLU A 75 4.65 -6.55 10.14
CA GLU A 75 3.32 -6.00 10.45
C GLU A 75 2.61 -5.55 9.18
N TYR A 76 3.32 -4.92 8.27
CA TYR A 76 2.77 -4.52 6.97
C TYR A 76 2.24 -5.71 6.18
N ASN A 77 3.01 -6.80 6.10
CA ASN A 77 2.60 -8.01 5.38
C ASN A 77 1.36 -8.69 5.98
N LYS A 78 1.13 -8.58 7.30
CA LYS A 78 -0.11 -9.06 7.94
C LYS A 78 -1.34 -8.28 7.51
N LEU A 79 -1.18 -6.97 7.25
CA LEU A 79 -2.25 -6.07 6.86
C LEU A 79 -2.42 -5.97 5.33
N LEU A 80 -1.43 -6.41 4.57
CA LEU A 80 -1.43 -6.32 3.12
C LEU A 80 -2.50 -7.24 2.52
N VAL A 81 -3.54 -6.65 1.95
CA VAL A 81 -4.71 -7.34 1.39
C VAL A 81 -4.33 -8.40 0.36
N ASN A 82 -3.28 -8.15 -0.41
CA ASN A 82 -2.80 -9.04 -1.48
C ASN A 82 -1.89 -10.17 -0.97
N CYS A 83 -1.34 -10.06 0.24
CA CYS A 83 -0.40 -11.05 0.76
C CYS A 83 -1.06 -12.44 0.89
N GLY A 84 -0.40 -13.46 0.35
CA GLY A 84 -0.91 -14.83 0.32
C GLY A 84 -2.05 -15.09 -0.67
N LYS A 85 -2.27 -14.18 -1.63
CA LYS A 85 -3.34 -14.30 -2.64
C LYS A 85 -2.80 -14.23 -4.06
N ASP A 86 -3.63 -14.76 -4.99
CA ASP A 86 -3.35 -14.64 -6.41
C ASP A 86 -3.70 -13.24 -6.90
N VAL A 87 -2.79 -12.67 -7.67
CA VAL A 87 -2.85 -11.31 -8.19
C VAL A 87 -2.57 -11.29 -9.68
N CYS A 88 -3.09 -10.31 -10.37
CA CYS A 88 -2.73 -10.00 -11.75
C CYS A 88 -1.77 -8.81 -11.75
N ILE A 89 -0.60 -8.99 -12.30
CA ILE A 89 0.40 -7.94 -12.49
C ILE A 89 0.19 -7.34 -13.87
N LEU A 90 -0.17 -6.06 -13.91
CA LEU A 90 -0.43 -5.32 -15.15
C LEU A 90 0.81 -4.48 -15.49
N GLY A 91 1.71 -5.04 -16.27
CA GLY A 91 2.90 -4.35 -16.76
C GLY A 91 2.65 -3.61 -18.07
N ALA A 92 3.54 -2.70 -18.44
CA ALA A 92 3.45 -1.93 -19.69
C ALA A 92 3.53 -2.80 -20.96
N LYS A 93 4.20 -3.95 -20.88
CA LYS A 93 4.41 -4.86 -22.03
C LYS A 93 3.55 -6.10 -21.97
N GLU A 94 3.34 -6.64 -20.79
CA GLU A 94 2.57 -7.87 -20.58
C GLU A 94 1.86 -7.84 -19.24
N SER A 95 0.79 -8.63 -19.15
CA SER A 95 0.09 -8.88 -17.89
C SER A 95 0.16 -10.36 -17.58
N TYR A 96 0.38 -10.72 -16.33
CA TYR A 96 0.48 -12.11 -15.90
C TYR A 96 -0.08 -12.31 -14.51
N GLN A 97 -0.40 -13.57 -14.18
CA GLN A 97 -0.85 -13.98 -12.85
C GLN A 97 0.34 -14.44 -12.02
N ALA A 98 0.29 -14.14 -10.73
CA ALA A 98 1.28 -14.57 -9.76
C ALA A 98 0.68 -14.64 -8.35
N HIS A 99 1.37 -15.31 -7.45
CA HIS A 99 0.99 -15.37 -6.05
C HIS A 99 1.79 -14.35 -5.24
N ALA A 100 1.13 -13.39 -4.62
CA ALA A 100 1.79 -12.36 -3.81
C ALA A 100 2.29 -12.93 -2.48
N LEU A 101 3.56 -12.69 -2.18
CA LEU A 101 4.22 -13.19 -0.97
C LEU A 101 4.36 -12.14 0.14
N GLY A 102 4.18 -10.87 -0.19
CA GLY A 102 4.41 -9.73 0.69
C GLY A 102 5.47 -8.79 0.12
N ILE A 103 5.87 -7.79 0.88
CA ILE A 103 6.93 -6.86 0.49
C ILE A 103 8.28 -7.32 1.04
N ASN A 104 9.37 -6.88 0.38
CA ASN A 104 10.74 -7.00 0.88
C ASN A 104 11.09 -5.79 1.78
N GLU A 105 12.35 -5.75 2.23
CA GLU A 105 12.89 -4.67 3.08
C GLU A 105 12.95 -3.30 2.40
N THR A 106 12.92 -3.26 1.06
CA THR A 106 12.86 -2.02 0.27
C THR A 106 11.44 -1.62 -0.12
N GLY A 107 10.42 -2.37 0.33
CA GLY A 107 9.00 -2.07 0.09
C GLY A 107 8.46 -2.57 -1.25
N GLU A 108 9.23 -3.33 -2.01
CA GLU A 108 8.83 -3.88 -3.28
C GLU A 108 8.03 -5.18 -3.08
N LEU A 109 6.97 -5.39 -3.88
CA LEU A 109 6.16 -6.60 -3.80
C LEU A 109 6.92 -7.82 -4.35
N ILE A 110 7.05 -8.86 -3.53
CA ILE A 110 7.56 -10.15 -3.96
C ILE A 110 6.40 -11.02 -4.44
N VAL A 111 6.49 -11.56 -5.64
CA VAL A 111 5.52 -12.50 -6.18
C VAL A 111 6.18 -13.81 -6.58
N ARG A 112 5.38 -14.88 -6.58
CA ARG A 112 5.79 -16.20 -7.09
C ARG A 112 5.00 -16.47 -8.37
N ARG A 113 5.70 -16.71 -9.47
CA ARG A 113 5.13 -17.09 -10.76
C ARG A 113 4.64 -18.55 -10.75
N GLU A 114 3.89 -18.95 -11.78
CA GLU A 114 3.39 -20.32 -11.95
C GLU A 114 4.51 -21.36 -12.07
N ASP A 115 5.66 -20.99 -12.63
CA ASP A 115 6.85 -21.85 -12.71
C ASP A 115 7.60 -22.00 -11.39
N GLY A 116 7.12 -21.36 -10.31
CA GLY A 116 7.70 -21.37 -8.98
C GLY A 116 8.82 -20.31 -8.76
N SER A 117 9.22 -19.60 -9.79
CA SER A 117 10.22 -18.52 -9.67
C SER A 117 9.66 -17.35 -8.85
N LYS A 118 10.55 -16.67 -8.12
CA LYS A 118 10.22 -15.44 -7.40
C LYS A 118 10.69 -14.24 -8.20
N GLU A 119 9.87 -13.20 -8.19
CA GLU A 119 10.13 -11.93 -8.86
C GLU A 119 9.79 -10.79 -7.93
N THR A 120 10.54 -9.71 -8.05
CA THR A 120 10.29 -8.44 -7.36
C THR A 120 9.59 -7.48 -8.31
N VAL A 121 8.45 -6.96 -7.90
CA VAL A 121 7.61 -6.03 -8.67
C VAL A 121 7.81 -4.62 -8.14
N TYR A 122 8.35 -3.75 -8.99
CA TYR A 122 8.62 -2.35 -8.64
C TYR A 122 7.35 -1.50 -8.74
N ALA A 123 7.09 -0.69 -7.72
CA ALA A 123 6.00 0.28 -7.75
C ALA A 123 6.20 1.34 -8.84
N GLY A 124 5.11 1.73 -9.50
CA GLY A 124 5.12 2.74 -10.56
C GLY A 124 5.25 2.21 -11.98
N GLU A 125 5.80 1.02 -12.19
CA GLU A 125 5.87 0.38 -13.51
C GLU A 125 4.71 -0.56 -13.79
N VAL A 126 4.04 -1.00 -12.75
CA VAL A 126 2.96 -2.01 -12.81
C VAL A 126 1.80 -1.64 -11.90
N SER A 127 0.62 -2.15 -12.23
CA SER A 127 -0.55 -2.14 -11.35
C SER A 127 -0.83 -3.57 -10.90
N VAL A 128 -1.05 -3.76 -9.61
CA VAL A 128 -1.40 -5.05 -9.02
C VAL A 128 -2.89 -5.08 -8.75
N ARG A 129 -3.59 -6.10 -9.26
CA ARG A 129 -5.03 -6.30 -9.07
C ARG A 129 -5.29 -7.66 -8.45
N GLY A 130 -6.22 -7.73 -7.52
CA GLY A 130 -6.74 -9.01 -7.04
C GLY A 130 -7.50 -9.76 -8.13
N VAL A 131 -7.27 -11.06 -8.26
CA VAL A 131 -7.94 -11.88 -9.28
C VAL A 131 -9.46 -11.95 -9.05
N TYR A 132 -9.92 -11.74 -7.83
CA TYR A 132 -11.32 -11.82 -7.43
C TYR A 132 -12.01 -10.47 -7.23
N GLY A 133 -11.53 -9.40 -7.86
CA GLY A 133 -12.26 -8.13 -7.98
C GLY A 133 -12.25 -7.22 -6.75
N TYR A 134 -11.37 -7.44 -5.77
CA TYR A 134 -11.09 -6.42 -4.77
C TYR A 134 -9.95 -5.52 -5.29
N VAL A 135 -10.30 -4.25 -5.38
CA VAL A 135 -9.52 -3.10 -5.87
C VAL A 135 -9.20 -3.15 -7.35
#